data_3dd8ff48f152dfebb92b14dda43eb8ab
#
_entry.id   3dd8ff48f152dfebb92b14dda43eb8ab
#
_cell.length_a   1.000
_cell.length_b   1.000
_cell.length_c   1.000
_cell.angle_alpha   90.00
_cell.angle_beta   90.00
_cell.angle_gamma   90.00
#
_symmetry.space_group_name_H-M   'P 1'
#
loop_
_entity.id
_entity.type
_entity.pdbx_description
1 polymer ?
#
loop_
_entity_poly.entity_id
_entity_poly.type
_entity_poly.pdbx_seq_one_letter_code
_entity_poly.pdbx_strand_id
1 'polypeptide(L)'
;LGHSWDEGKITKAPTCTEAGEKTYTCTRCKATKTEAIEALGHSYSEEWTVDKEATCEEAGSKSHHCTRPGCDGKSEVTVIEALGHEWGEGKETKAPTCTEAGEKTYTCTRCNATKTEAIAALGHAYSEEWTVDKEATCEEAGSKSHHCTAEGCNSKTDVTEIAALGHSWDEGKITKAPTCTE
;
A
#
# COMPACT_ATOMS: atom_id res chain seq x y z
N LEU A 1 21.66 -70.69 -41.30
CA LEU A 1 21.40 -69.52 -42.14
C LEU A 1 21.07 -68.36 -41.22
N GLY A 2 21.97 -67.32 -41.16
CA GLY A 2 21.74 -66.13 -40.35
C GLY A 2 20.59 -65.24 -40.83
N HIS A 3 20.12 -64.23 -40.01
CA HIS A 3 19.15 -63.24 -40.35
C HIS A 3 19.75 -62.21 -41.32
N SER A 4 18.95 -61.74 -42.29
CA SER A 4 19.24 -60.58 -43.12
C SER A 4 18.28 -59.46 -42.74
N TRP A 5 18.79 -58.46 -42.05
CA TRP A 5 18.03 -57.36 -41.51
C TRP A 5 17.85 -56.27 -42.58
N ASP A 6 16.67 -55.60 -42.54
CA ASP A 6 16.40 -54.39 -43.32
C ASP A 6 17.15 -53.17 -42.77
N GLU A 7 16.96 -51.97 -43.35
CA GLU A 7 17.62 -50.74 -42.91
C GLU A 7 17.12 -50.27 -41.52
N GLY A 8 16.07 -50.92 -40.99
CA GLY A 8 15.44 -50.57 -39.74
C GLY A 8 14.62 -49.28 -39.79
N LYS A 9 13.56 -49.23 -39.04
CA LYS A 9 12.65 -48.09 -38.94
C LYS A 9 12.67 -47.54 -37.49
N ILE A 10 12.70 -46.23 -37.29
CA ILE A 10 12.49 -45.59 -36.02
C ILE A 10 11.07 -45.88 -35.57
N THR A 11 10.85 -46.67 -34.53
CA THR A 11 9.55 -47.00 -33.96
C THR A 11 9.20 -46.13 -32.76
N LYS A 12 10.21 -45.60 -32.05
CA LYS A 12 10.07 -44.56 -31.03
C LYS A 12 11.18 -43.52 -31.25
N ALA A 13 10.79 -42.28 -31.50
CA ALA A 13 11.76 -41.17 -31.62
C ALA A 13 12.36 -40.86 -30.24
N PRO A 14 13.68 -40.60 -30.12
CA PRO A 14 14.27 -40.15 -28.88
C PRO A 14 13.81 -38.71 -28.51
N THR A 15 13.62 -38.46 -27.24
CA THR A 15 13.40 -37.15 -26.69
C THR A 15 14.69 -36.63 -26.02
N CYS A 16 14.62 -35.44 -25.39
CA CYS A 16 15.77 -34.93 -24.63
C CYS A 16 16.18 -35.84 -23.49
N THR A 17 15.22 -36.57 -22.88
CA THR A 17 15.41 -37.36 -21.67
C THR A 17 15.20 -38.87 -21.88
N GLU A 18 14.46 -39.25 -22.92
CA GLU A 18 14.14 -40.65 -23.18
C GLU A 18 14.84 -41.17 -24.41
N ALA A 19 15.36 -42.39 -24.30
CA ALA A 19 15.88 -43.12 -25.42
C ALA A 19 14.78 -43.48 -26.44
N GLY A 20 15.09 -43.41 -27.68
CA GLY A 20 14.26 -43.92 -28.78
C GLY A 20 14.55 -45.39 -29.09
N GLU A 21 13.83 -45.92 -30.07
CA GLU A 21 14.00 -47.31 -30.54
C GLU A 21 14.01 -47.35 -32.06
N LYS A 22 14.93 -48.16 -32.59
CA LYS A 22 14.97 -48.52 -34.01
C LYS A 22 14.70 -50.01 -34.15
N THR A 23 13.69 -50.37 -34.90
CA THR A 23 13.29 -51.77 -35.10
C THR A 23 13.68 -52.20 -36.51
N TYR A 24 14.40 -53.32 -36.56
CA TYR A 24 14.81 -54.02 -37.79
C TYR A 24 13.98 -55.27 -37.99
N THR A 25 13.61 -55.54 -39.24
CA THR A 25 12.84 -56.77 -39.60
C THR A 25 13.68 -57.66 -40.52
N CYS A 26 13.74 -58.94 -40.20
CA CYS A 26 14.43 -59.87 -41.08
C CYS A 26 13.61 -60.06 -42.37
N THR A 27 14.26 -59.81 -43.54
CA THR A 27 13.63 -59.88 -44.87
C THR A 27 13.18 -61.30 -45.22
N ARG A 28 13.77 -62.35 -44.58
CA ARG A 28 13.47 -63.75 -44.87
C ARG A 28 12.42 -64.33 -43.94
N CYS A 29 12.54 -64.17 -42.61
CA CYS A 29 11.69 -64.82 -41.64
C CYS A 29 10.78 -63.90 -40.84
N LYS A 30 10.79 -62.56 -41.10
CA LYS A 30 10.01 -61.54 -40.42
C LYS A 30 10.27 -61.40 -38.92
N ALA A 31 11.28 -62.06 -38.40
CA ALA A 31 11.74 -61.81 -37.02
C ALA A 31 12.16 -60.35 -36.87
N THR A 32 11.95 -59.74 -35.70
CA THR A 32 12.30 -58.35 -35.42
C THR A 32 13.40 -58.29 -34.34
N LYS A 33 14.24 -57.28 -34.39
CA LYS A 33 15.14 -56.88 -33.30
C LYS A 33 15.02 -55.35 -33.12
N THR A 34 15.20 -54.90 -31.89
CA THR A 34 15.23 -53.48 -31.56
C THR A 34 16.62 -53.06 -31.09
N GLU A 35 17.01 -51.84 -31.44
CA GLU A 35 18.21 -51.19 -30.93
C GLU A 35 17.77 -49.83 -30.33
N ALA A 36 18.32 -49.49 -29.17
CA ALA A 36 18.07 -48.21 -28.53
C ALA A 36 18.77 -47.08 -29.30
N ILE A 37 18.09 -45.95 -29.45
CA ILE A 37 18.67 -44.70 -29.90
C ILE A 37 18.89 -43.86 -28.66
N GLU A 38 20.08 -43.38 -28.41
CA GLU A 38 20.36 -42.56 -27.22
C GLU A 38 19.43 -41.32 -27.15
N ALA A 39 19.10 -40.90 -25.91
CA ALA A 39 18.38 -39.67 -25.67
C ALA A 39 19.19 -38.46 -26.22
N LEU A 40 18.49 -37.47 -26.74
CA LEU A 40 19.11 -36.33 -27.42
C LEU A 40 19.87 -35.40 -26.47
N GLY A 41 19.59 -35.47 -25.17
CA GLY A 41 20.03 -34.48 -24.21
C GLY A 41 19.35 -33.12 -24.41
N HIS A 42 19.62 -32.20 -23.54
CA HIS A 42 19.14 -30.80 -23.67
C HIS A 42 20.16 -29.94 -24.44
N SER A 43 19.67 -29.00 -25.20
CA SER A 43 20.45 -27.93 -25.82
C SER A 43 19.84 -26.61 -25.36
N TYR A 44 20.42 -25.95 -24.37
CA TYR A 44 19.89 -24.72 -23.80
C TYR A 44 20.28 -23.51 -24.62
N SER A 45 19.34 -22.52 -24.68
CA SER A 45 19.61 -21.21 -25.25
C SER A 45 20.66 -20.46 -24.42
N GLU A 46 21.47 -19.64 -25.07
CA GLU A 46 22.35 -18.69 -24.38
C GLU A 46 21.59 -17.45 -23.89
N GLU A 47 20.38 -17.23 -24.41
CA GLU A 47 19.53 -16.12 -24.02
C GLU A 47 18.64 -16.49 -22.82
N TRP A 48 18.48 -15.54 -21.90
CA TRP A 48 17.59 -15.66 -20.77
C TRP A 48 16.13 -15.52 -21.21
N THR A 49 15.29 -16.41 -20.76
CA THR A 49 13.84 -16.31 -20.89
C THR A 49 13.24 -16.01 -19.51
N VAL A 50 12.41 -14.99 -19.41
CA VAL A 50 11.68 -14.69 -18.18
C VAL A 50 10.57 -15.72 -18.02
N ASP A 51 10.64 -16.50 -16.95
CA ASP A 51 9.65 -17.52 -16.60
C ASP A 51 8.49 -16.93 -15.80
N LYS A 52 8.82 -16.00 -14.90
CA LYS A 52 7.86 -15.24 -14.09
C LYS A 52 8.36 -13.81 -13.98
N GLU A 53 7.51 -12.86 -14.33
CA GLU A 53 7.80 -11.45 -14.11
C GLU A 53 7.83 -11.12 -12.62
N ALA A 54 8.75 -10.25 -12.22
CA ALA A 54 8.76 -9.69 -10.87
C ALA A 54 7.66 -8.63 -10.71
N THR A 55 7.00 -8.62 -9.58
CA THR A 55 6.06 -7.57 -9.18
C THR A 55 6.68 -6.67 -8.11
N CYS A 56 5.92 -5.71 -7.58
CA CYS A 56 6.41 -4.89 -6.48
C CYS A 56 6.74 -5.70 -5.22
N GLU A 57 6.02 -6.80 -5.00
CA GLU A 57 6.10 -7.61 -3.77
C GLU A 57 6.68 -8.99 -3.99
N GLU A 58 6.50 -9.54 -5.18
CA GLU A 58 6.94 -10.89 -5.49
C GLU A 58 8.14 -10.89 -6.43
N ALA A 59 9.10 -11.74 -6.12
CA ALA A 59 10.22 -12.04 -6.99
C ALA A 59 9.76 -12.78 -8.25
N GLY A 60 10.38 -12.48 -9.37
CA GLY A 60 10.28 -13.21 -10.61
C GLY A 60 11.35 -14.27 -10.76
N SER A 61 11.39 -14.90 -11.93
CA SER A 61 12.44 -15.86 -12.28
C SER A 61 12.74 -15.86 -13.77
N LYS A 62 13.95 -16.20 -14.11
CA LYS A 62 14.41 -16.40 -15.49
C LYS A 62 15.28 -17.66 -15.57
N SER A 63 15.32 -18.25 -16.76
CA SER A 63 16.14 -19.43 -17.00
C SER A 63 16.55 -19.52 -18.48
N HIS A 64 17.46 -20.43 -18.77
CA HIS A 64 17.74 -20.84 -20.15
C HIS A 64 16.86 -22.00 -20.54
N HIS A 65 16.07 -21.86 -21.60
CA HIS A 65 15.16 -22.90 -22.08
C HIS A 65 15.83 -23.80 -23.11
N CYS A 66 15.43 -25.07 -23.12
CA CYS A 66 15.85 -25.99 -24.15
C CYS A 66 15.30 -25.56 -25.51
N THR A 67 16.18 -25.50 -26.52
CA THR A 67 15.86 -25.07 -27.89
C THR A 67 15.20 -26.18 -28.74
N ARG A 68 15.18 -27.44 -28.22
CA ARG A 68 14.59 -28.57 -28.97
C ARG A 68 13.06 -28.53 -28.91
N PRO A 69 12.37 -28.75 -30.04
CA PRO A 69 10.93 -28.75 -30.09
C PRO A 69 10.31 -29.76 -29.11
N GLY A 70 9.28 -29.30 -28.35
CA GLY A 70 8.55 -30.17 -27.41
C GLY A 70 9.33 -30.51 -26.12
N CYS A 71 10.39 -29.76 -25.81
CA CYS A 71 11.16 -29.90 -24.59
C CYS A 71 10.99 -28.68 -23.69
N ASP A 72 10.46 -28.89 -22.47
CA ASP A 72 10.28 -27.86 -21.45
C ASP A 72 11.47 -27.79 -20.46
N GLY A 73 12.59 -28.40 -20.80
CA GLY A 73 13.80 -28.40 -19.96
C GLY A 73 14.33 -26.98 -19.73
N LYS A 74 14.68 -26.66 -18.50
CA LYS A 74 15.26 -25.40 -18.06
C LYS A 74 16.57 -25.62 -17.33
N SER A 75 17.49 -24.67 -17.46
CA SER A 75 18.73 -24.66 -16.67
C SER A 75 19.01 -23.26 -16.11
N GLU A 76 19.85 -23.20 -15.11
CA GLU A 76 20.32 -21.96 -14.47
C GLU A 76 19.15 -21.05 -14.03
N VAL A 77 18.13 -21.62 -13.39
CA VAL A 77 17.00 -20.85 -12.87
C VAL A 77 17.50 -19.82 -11.88
N THR A 78 17.32 -18.55 -12.22
CA THR A 78 17.80 -17.40 -11.45
C THR A 78 16.61 -16.55 -11.00
N VAL A 79 16.68 -16.04 -9.80
CA VAL A 79 15.67 -15.13 -9.24
C VAL A 79 15.83 -13.73 -9.85
N ILE A 80 14.71 -13.11 -10.21
CA ILE A 80 14.61 -11.67 -10.48
C ILE A 80 14.05 -11.05 -9.22
N GLU A 81 14.81 -10.20 -8.56
CA GLU A 81 14.37 -9.52 -7.33
C GLU A 81 13.03 -8.80 -7.51
N ALA A 82 12.21 -8.75 -6.43
CA ALA A 82 10.99 -7.96 -6.43
C ALA A 82 11.32 -6.48 -6.68
N LEU A 83 10.48 -5.82 -7.47
CA LEU A 83 10.72 -4.43 -7.91
C LEU A 83 10.63 -3.41 -6.76
N GLY A 84 10.00 -3.78 -5.65
CA GLY A 84 9.66 -2.86 -4.58
C GLY A 84 8.59 -1.84 -5.01
N HIS A 85 8.13 -1.04 -4.05
CA HIS A 85 7.19 0.02 -4.34
C HIS A 85 7.92 1.33 -4.68
N GLU A 86 7.46 1.99 -5.73
CA GLU A 86 7.84 3.36 -6.05
C GLU A 86 6.67 4.27 -5.67
N TRP A 87 6.80 4.91 -4.49
CA TRP A 87 5.77 5.77 -3.95
C TRP A 87 5.78 7.13 -4.64
N GLY A 88 4.62 7.53 -5.16
CA GLY A 88 4.41 8.88 -5.70
C GLY A 88 4.41 9.94 -4.61
N GLU A 89 4.13 11.18 -5.00
CA GLU A 89 3.94 12.29 -4.07
C GLU A 89 2.71 12.02 -3.21
N GLY A 90 2.88 11.99 -1.89
CA GLY A 90 1.77 11.75 -0.98
C GLY A 90 0.74 12.87 -1.05
N LYS A 91 -0.54 12.51 -1.05
CA LYS A 91 -1.67 13.42 -0.98
C LYS A 91 -2.25 13.44 0.43
N GLU A 92 -2.49 14.63 0.96
CA GLU A 92 -3.23 14.77 2.21
C GLU A 92 -4.68 14.28 1.99
N THR A 93 -5.07 13.24 2.74
CA THR A 93 -6.40 12.63 2.68
C THR A 93 -7.26 12.99 3.88
N LYS A 94 -6.63 13.39 4.99
CA LYS A 94 -7.27 13.96 6.17
C LYS A 94 -6.39 15.09 6.70
N ALA A 95 -6.95 16.30 6.79
CA ALA A 95 -6.25 17.42 7.40
C ALA A 95 -6.11 17.23 8.91
N PRO A 96 -4.97 17.57 9.53
CA PRO A 96 -4.82 17.57 10.98
C PRO A 96 -5.65 18.68 11.62
N THR A 97 -6.21 18.42 12.80
CA THR A 97 -6.84 19.44 13.65
C THR A 97 -5.92 19.76 14.84
N CYS A 98 -6.37 20.63 15.74
CA CYS A 98 -5.60 20.92 16.96
C CYS A 98 -5.33 19.67 17.80
N THR A 99 -6.26 18.71 17.80
CA THR A 99 -6.22 17.52 18.67
C THR A 99 -6.08 16.21 17.94
N GLU A 100 -6.46 16.17 16.66
CA GLU A 100 -6.43 14.94 15.88
C GLU A 100 -5.33 15.00 14.82
N ALA A 101 -4.64 13.87 14.67
CA ALA A 101 -3.69 13.69 13.58
C ALA A 101 -4.41 13.65 12.22
N GLY A 102 -3.80 14.22 11.22
CA GLY A 102 -4.17 14.08 9.82
C GLY A 102 -3.55 12.83 9.20
N GLU A 103 -3.81 12.60 7.93
CA GLU A 103 -3.28 11.48 7.16
C GLU A 103 -2.79 11.93 5.78
N LYS A 104 -1.64 11.43 5.40
CA LYS A 104 -1.08 11.56 4.06
C LYS A 104 -1.00 10.19 3.41
N THR A 105 -1.64 10.02 2.26
CA THR A 105 -1.69 8.77 1.52
C THR A 105 -0.76 8.83 0.31
N TYR A 106 0.08 7.81 0.17
CA TYR A 106 0.97 7.61 -0.96
C TYR A 106 0.45 6.45 -1.80
N THR A 107 0.52 6.58 -3.11
CA THR A 107 0.15 5.52 -4.06
C THR A 107 1.38 5.07 -4.83
N CYS A 108 1.60 3.78 -4.93
CA CYS A 108 2.66 3.22 -5.75
C CYS A 108 2.35 3.44 -7.24
N THR A 109 3.32 4.01 -7.99
CA THR A 109 3.17 4.30 -9.42
C THR A 109 3.12 3.05 -10.29
N ARG A 110 3.62 1.90 -9.78
CA ARG A 110 3.68 0.64 -10.52
C ARG A 110 2.48 -0.27 -10.30
N CYS A 111 2.02 -0.41 -9.04
CA CYS A 111 0.99 -1.40 -8.68
C CYS A 111 -0.27 -0.80 -8.06
N ASN A 112 -0.34 0.52 -7.87
CA ASN A 112 -1.42 1.25 -7.21
C ASN A 112 -1.66 0.86 -5.74
N ALA A 113 -0.77 0.09 -5.11
CA ALA A 113 -0.83 -0.13 -3.66
C ALA A 113 -0.71 1.23 -2.93
N THR A 114 -1.36 1.34 -1.78
CA THR A 114 -1.35 2.58 -0.99
C THR A 114 -0.72 2.35 0.38
N LYS A 115 -0.04 3.37 0.89
CA LYS A 115 0.38 3.47 2.29
C LYS A 115 -0.04 4.80 2.86
N THR A 116 -0.32 4.84 4.16
CA THR A 116 -0.64 6.08 4.88
C THR A 116 0.44 6.42 5.89
N GLU A 117 0.67 7.72 6.05
CA GLU A 117 1.52 8.27 7.11
C GLU A 117 0.72 9.32 7.88
N ALA A 118 0.85 9.33 9.20
CA ALA A 118 0.17 10.31 10.04
C ALA A 118 0.85 11.69 9.91
N ILE A 119 0.02 12.74 9.80
CA ILE A 119 0.44 14.12 9.96
C ILE A 119 0.16 14.49 11.42
N ALA A 120 1.16 14.98 12.15
CA ALA A 120 0.98 15.34 13.55
C ALA A 120 -0.18 16.34 13.74
N ALA A 121 -0.91 16.22 14.85
CA ALA A 121 -1.91 17.21 15.24
C ALA A 121 -1.23 18.59 15.41
N LEU A 122 -1.95 19.65 15.06
CA LEU A 122 -1.41 21.03 15.05
C LEU A 122 -1.14 21.57 16.45
N GLY A 123 -1.79 21.00 17.48
CA GLY A 123 -1.82 21.58 18.81
C GLY A 123 -2.68 22.84 18.87
N HIS A 124 -2.73 23.48 20.05
CA HIS A 124 -3.44 24.74 20.22
C HIS A 124 -2.45 25.91 20.21
N ALA A 125 -2.77 26.95 19.44
CA ALA A 125 -2.13 28.24 19.48
C ALA A 125 -3.15 29.25 20.00
N TYR A 126 -2.99 29.75 21.21
CA TYR A 126 -3.91 30.69 21.83
C TYR A 126 -3.55 32.13 21.47
N SER A 127 -4.57 32.95 21.27
CA SER A 127 -4.43 34.40 21.10
C SER A 127 -3.82 35.03 22.37
N GLU A 128 -2.98 36.04 22.20
CA GLU A 128 -2.53 36.88 23.31
C GLU A 128 -3.60 37.88 23.75
N GLU A 129 -4.62 38.09 22.93
CA GLU A 129 -5.72 38.99 23.22
C GLU A 129 -6.83 38.29 23.98
N TRP A 130 -7.40 38.98 24.99
CA TRP A 130 -8.54 38.50 25.74
C TRP A 130 -9.82 38.59 24.92
N THR A 131 -10.56 37.52 24.86
CA THR A 131 -11.92 37.49 24.31
C THR A 131 -12.92 37.38 25.45
N VAL A 132 -13.91 38.29 25.49
CA VAL A 132 -15.00 38.19 26.48
C VAL A 132 -15.92 37.05 26.06
N ASP A 133 -16.03 36.03 26.92
CA ASP A 133 -16.89 34.87 26.71
C ASP A 133 -18.30 35.11 27.21
N LYS A 134 -18.42 35.83 28.33
CA LYS A 134 -19.68 36.27 28.94
C LYS A 134 -19.49 37.68 29.49
N GLU A 135 -20.35 38.58 29.08
CA GLU A 135 -20.37 39.92 29.64
C GLU A 135 -20.81 39.88 31.12
N ALA A 136 -20.21 40.74 31.95
CA ALA A 136 -20.66 40.95 33.31
C ALA A 136 -21.95 41.81 33.30
N THR A 137 -22.91 41.46 34.16
CA THR A 137 -24.10 42.29 34.44
C THR A 137 -23.98 42.94 35.83
N CYS A 138 -24.98 43.72 36.24
CA CYS A 138 -25.00 44.29 37.60
C CYS A 138 -24.96 43.22 38.70
N GLU A 139 -25.51 42.06 38.45
CA GLU A 139 -25.69 40.99 39.43
C GLU A 139 -24.83 39.75 39.18
N GLU A 140 -24.48 39.51 37.90
CA GLU A 140 -23.75 38.32 37.52
C GLU A 140 -22.33 38.66 37.02
N ALA A 141 -21.38 37.87 37.44
CA ALA A 141 -20.02 37.93 36.91
C ALA A 141 -19.96 37.46 35.45
N GLY A 142 -19.12 38.08 34.69
CA GLY A 142 -18.75 37.70 33.33
C GLY A 142 -17.52 36.77 33.33
N SER A 143 -17.04 36.45 32.13
CA SER A 143 -15.81 35.70 31.95
C SER A 143 -15.08 36.11 30.66
N LYS A 144 -13.79 35.97 30.65
CA LYS A 144 -12.91 36.17 29.50
C LYS A 144 -11.85 35.08 29.46
N SER A 145 -11.35 34.77 28.27
CA SER A 145 -10.31 33.78 28.07
C SER A 145 -9.48 34.06 26.81
N HIS A 146 -8.39 33.36 26.65
CA HIS A 146 -7.65 33.30 25.39
C HIS A 146 -8.17 32.16 24.53
N HIS A 147 -8.60 32.45 23.33
CA HIS A 147 -9.16 31.49 22.39
C HIS A 147 -8.09 30.92 21.47
N CYS A 148 -8.21 29.65 21.06
CA CYS A 148 -7.38 29.08 20.04
C CYS A 148 -7.61 29.81 18.70
N THR A 149 -6.52 30.18 18.03
CA THR A 149 -6.56 30.92 16.76
C THR A 149 -6.82 30.02 15.54
N ALA A 150 -6.79 28.70 15.70
CA ALA A 150 -7.03 27.77 14.62
C ALA A 150 -8.53 27.74 14.27
N GLU A 151 -8.82 27.76 12.97
CA GLU A 151 -10.18 27.72 12.46
C GLU A 151 -10.94 26.47 12.95
N GLY A 152 -12.16 26.64 13.43
CA GLY A 152 -13.00 25.57 13.94
C GLY A 152 -12.60 25.00 15.31
N CYS A 153 -11.57 25.55 15.96
CA CYS A 153 -11.16 25.15 17.30
C CYS A 153 -11.80 26.04 18.37
N ASN A 154 -12.60 25.44 19.25
CA ASN A 154 -13.26 26.15 20.36
C ASN A 154 -12.51 26.05 21.70
N SER A 155 -11.25 25.60 21.67
CA SER A 155 -10.45 25.46 22.90
C SER A 155 -10.09 26.83 23.45
N LYS A 156 -10.10 26.95 24.79
CA LYS A 156 -9.82 28.15 25.55
C LYS A 156 -8.81 27.87 26.65
N THR A 157 -8.04 28.88 27.02
CA THR A 157 -7.14 28.85 28.16
C THR A 157 -7.27 30.11 29.02
N ASP A 158 -6.75 30.09 30.22
CA ASP A 158 -6.69 31.21 31.17
C ASP A 158 -8.07 31.86 31.44
N VAL A 159 -9.11 31.02 31.55
CA VAL A 159 -10.45 31.49 31.84
C VAL A 159 -10.47 32.30 33.14
N THR A 160 -10.76 33.59 33.03
CA THR A 160 -10.74 34.54 34.13
C THR A 160 -12.12 35.17 34.31
N GLU A 161 -12.54 35.32 35.56
CA GLU A 161 -13.78 35.99 35.91
C GLU A 161 -13.67 37.50 35.69
N ILE A 162 -14.73 38.11 35.16
CA ILE A 162 -14.95 39.53 35.13
C ILE A 162 -15.97 39.84 36.25
N ALA A 163 -15.57 40.61 37.26
CA ALA A 163 -16.45 40.90 38.40
C ALA A 163 -17.78 41.52 37.96
N ALA A 164 -18.85 41.19 38.67
CA ALA A 164 -20.15 41.85 38.44
C ALA A 164 -20.03 43.37 38.58
N LEU A 165 -20.77 44.13 37.75
CA LEU A 165 -20.68 45.59 37.71
C LEU A 165 -21.23 46.26 38.97
N GLY A 166 -22.05 45.53 39.72
CA GLY A 166 -22.79 46.12 40.84
C GLY A 166 -23.87 47.10 40.38
N HIS A 167 -24.59 47.67 41.37
CA HIS A 167 -25.57 48.71 41.09
C HIS A 167 -25.01 50.09 41.45
N SER A 168 -25.21 51.02 40.56
CA SER A 168 -24.98 52.43 40.84
C SER A 168 -26.35 53.10 40.87
N TRP A 169 -26.75 53.48 42.09
CA TRP A 169 -28.01 54.13 42.30
C TRP A 169 -27.86 55.65 42.09
N ASP A 170 -28.86 56.25 41.49
CA ASP A 170 -28.96 57.72 41.41
C ASP A 170 -29.39 58.31 42.80
N GLU A 171 -29.41 59.65 42.89
CA GLU A 171 -29.78 60.34 44.15
C GLU A 171 -31.22 60.05 44.61
N GLY A 172 -31.95 59.22 43.89
CA GLY A 172 -33.32 58.85 44.15
C GLY A 172 -34.29 60.03 44.06
N LYS A 173 -35.42 59.75 43.50
CA LYS A 173 -36.53 60.75 43.41
C LYS A 173 -37.61 60.37 44.41
N ILE A 174 -38.05 61.38 45.17
CA ILE A 174 -39.19 61.21 46.07
C ILE A 174 -40.44 60.95 45.24
N THR A 175 -40.94 59.70 45.26
CA THR A 175 -42.12 59.27 44.49
C THR A 175 -43.40 59.44 45.30
N LYS A 176 -43.32 59.59 46.61
CA LYS A 176 -44.45 59.85 47.48
C LYS A 176 -43.97 60.78 48.61
N ALA A 177 -44.55 61.96 48.64
CA ALA A 177 -44.28 62.87 49.74
C ALA A 177 -44.87 62.33 51.07
N PRO A 178 -44.21 62.58 52.21
CA PRO A 178 -44.77 62.19 53.49
C PRO A 178 -46.03 62.97 53.74
N THR A 179 -47.09 62.28 54.14
CA THR A 179 -48.35 62.91 54.62
C THR A 179 -48.24 63.07 56.09
N CYS A 180 -48.61 64.23 56.57
CA CYS A 180 -48.88 64.44 58.02
C CYS A 180 -50.09 63.59 58.46
N THR A 181 -49.87 62.58 59.19
CA THR A 181 -50.93 61.93 59.99
C THR A 181 -50.80 62.54 61.38
N GLU A 182 -51.90 63.13 61.82
CA GLU A 182 -52.08 63.46 63.25
C GLU A 182 -51.88 62.23 64.10
#